data_155a364f762a427bbe8ae38bfed5977a
#
_entry.id   155a364f762a427bbe8ae38bfed5977a
#
_cell.length_a   1.000
_cell.length_b   1.000
_cell.length_c   1.000
_cell.angle_alpha   90.00
_cell.angle_beta   90.00
_cell.angle_gamma   90.00
#
_symmetry.space_group_name_H-M   'P 1'
#
loop_
_entity.id
_entity.type
_entity.pdbx_description
1 polymer ?
#
loop_
_entity_poly.entity_id
_entity_poly.type
_entity_poly.pdbx_seq_one_letter_code
_entity_poly.pdbx_strand_id
1 'polypeptide(L)'
;VAAIASTSGLLSPEWMVIISLALAASFVLAAPLNAAGERIYARLKQPLSRLESATLLEADRPLAIGQVDAVVLGLGQIGSGAYLRLIEGHGLRVLGVDNNPEKLAPHRAAHRDVLEGDAVDSDFWDKLILTDSVKLVLLAMPGHAGNVHALKQLRHRAFAGHIAAIVNYPEEVAVLRQLGANDVFHVYDEAGTAFADDALANASRVAGASAST
;
A
#
# COMPACT_ATOMS: atom_id res chain seq x y z
N VAL A 1 -23.60 25.81 14.06
CA VAL A 1 -23.23 26.16 15.46
C VAL A 1 -23.22 27.67 15.64
N ALA A 2 -22.44 28.48 14.86
CA ALA A 2 -22.37 29.96 15.02
C ALA A 2 -23.72 30.64 14.81
N ALA A 3 -24.54 30.21 13.83
CA ALA A 3 -25.87 30.75 13.60
C ALA A 3 -26.84 30.51 14.79
N ILE A 4 -26.78 29.30 15.38
CA ILE A 4 -27.58 28.95 16.57
C ILE A 4 -27.15 29.81 17.77
N ALA A 5 -25.84 29.99 17.97
CA ALA A 5 -25.33 30.83 19.06
C ALA A 5 -25.73 32.32 18.91
N SER A 6 -25.82 32.82 17.69
CA SER A 6 -26.32 34.16 17.40
C SER A 6 -27.82 34.30 17.67
N THR A 7 -28.65 33.36 17.25
CA THR A 7 -30.10 33.36 17.51
C THR A 7 -30.43 33.16 18.98
N SER A 8 -29.56 32.50 19.76
CA SER A 8 -29.70 32.32 21.21
C SER A 8 -29.19 33.53 22.03
N GLY A 9 -28.74 34.60 21.38
CA GLY A 9 -28.23 35.79 22.05
C GLY A 9 -26.85 35.64 22.71
N LEU A 10 -26.16 34.47 22.49
CA LEU A 10 -24.82 34.19 23.02
C LEU A 10 -23.71 34.87 22.24
N LEU A 11 -23.96 35.25 20.97
CA LEU A 11 -23.01 35.93 20.09
C LEU A 11 -23.69 37.12 19.42
N SER A 12 -23.03 38.27 19.40
CA SER A 12 -23.52 39.43 18.65
C SER A 12 -23.47 39.16 17.13
N PRO A 13 -24.35 39.80 16.33
CA PRO A 13 -24.37 39.59 14.87
C PRO A 13 -23.03 39.90 14.18
N GLU A 14 -22.20 40.76 14.74
CA GLU A 14 -20.88 41.12 14.24
C GLU A 14 -19.93 39.93 14.22
N TRP A 15 -20.04 39.01 15.17
CA TRP A 15 -19.24 37.79 15.21
C TRP A 15 -19.52 36.85 14.04
N MET A 16 -20.73 36.85 13.50
CA MET A 16 -21.06 36.05 12.31
C MET A 16 -20.26 36.52 11.09
N VAL A 17 -20.09 37.84 10.94
CA VAL A 17 -19.29 38.42 9.85
C VAL A 17 -17.81 38.07 10.04
N ILE A 18 -17.29 38.21 11.27
CA ILE A 18 -15.89 37.90 11.60
C ILE A 18 -15.59 36.44 11.34
N ILE A 19 -16.43 35.53 11.80
CA ILE A 19 -16.25 34.09 11.61
C ILE A 19 -16.31 33.74 10.11
N SER A 20 -17.26 34.30 9.37
CA SER A 20 -17.38 34.05 7.94
C SER A 20 -16.18 34.56 7.16
N LEU A 21 -15.66 35.74 7.53
CA LEU A 21 -14.46 36.30 6.91
C LEU A 21 -13.22 35.51 7.25
N ALA A 22 -13.08 35.04 8.49
CA ALA A 22 -11.98 34.21 8.93
C ALA A 22 -11.98 32.83 8.21
N LEU A 23 -13.16 32.22 8.06
CA LEU A 23 -13.33 30.99 7.28
C LEU A 23 -12.94 31.17 5.81
N ALA A 24 -13.46 32.25 5.17
CA ALA A 24 -13.11 32.54 3.78
C ALA A 24 -11.61 32.77 3.60
N ALA A 25 -11.00 33.58 4.49
CA ALA A 25 -9.56 33.81 4.47
C ALA A 25 -8.75 32.50 4.67
N SER A 26 -9.20 31.64 5.59
CA SER A 26 -8.58 30.34 5.82
C SER A 26 -8.58 29.45 4.55
N PHE A 27 -9.70 29.37 3.83
CA PHE A 27 -9.79 28.62 2.58
C PHE A 27 -8.90 29.21 1.48
N VAL A 28 -8.89 30.53 1.33
CA VAL A 28 -8.05 31.21 0.34
C VAL A 28 -6.57 30.98 0.61
N LEU A 29 -6.15 30.92 1.87
CA LEU A 29 -4.76 30.66 2.25
C LEU A 29 -4.40 29.15 2.20
N ALA A 30 -5.33 28.28 2.54
CA ALA A 30 -5.09 26.83 2.58
C ALA A 30 -4.75 26.25 1.19
N ALA A 31 -5.42 26.69 0.14
CA ALA A 31 -5.22 26.19 -1.21
C ALA A 31 -3.78 26.42 -1.74
N PRO A 32 -3.21 27.63 -1.73
CA PRO A 32 -1.83 27.84 -2.16
C PRO A 32 -0.80 27.24 -1.21
N LEU A 33 -1.06 27.21 0.11
CA LEU A 33 -0.17 26.53 1.06
C LEU A 33 -0.09 25.02 0.79
N ASN A 34 -1.23 24.38 0.56
CA ASN A 34 -1.27 22.95 0.23
C ASN A 34 -0.56 22.66 -1.11
N ALA A 35 -0.80 23.49 -2.13
CA ALA A 35 -0.11 23.37 -3.43
C ALA A 35 1.41 23.66 -3.35
N ALA A 36 1.82 24.50 -2.42
CA ALA A 36 3.22 24.83 -2.19
C ALA A 36 3.93 23.88 -1.21
N GLY A 37 3.19 23.03 -0.51
CA GLY A 37 3.68 22.19 0.58
C GLY A 37 4.92 21.36 0.20
N GLU A 38 4.89 20.65 -0.91
CA GLU A 38 6.04 19.88 -1.41
C GLU A 38 7.26 20.76 -1.73
N ARG A 39 7.05 21.93 -2.31
CA ARG A 39 8.15 22.87 -2.63
C ARG A 39 8.75 23.49 -1.37
N ILE A 40 7.92 23.80 -0.40
CA ILE A 40 8.33 24.34 0.90
C ILE A 40 9.11 23.26 1.66
N TYR A 41 8.59 22.02 1.70
CA TYR A 41 9.26 20.88 2.31
C TYR A 41 10.62 20.62 1.67
N ALA A 42 10.70 20.56 0.33
CA ALA A 42 11.95 20.33 -0.38
C ALA A 42 13.01 21.40 -0.08
N ARG A 43 12.60 22.67 0.12
CA ARG A 43 13.51 23.76 0.46
C ARG A 43 13.94 23.76 1.93
N LEU A 44 13.04 23.33 2.83
CA LEU A 44 13.29 23.34 4.26
C LEU A 44 13.91 22.02 4.77
N LYS A 45 13.84 20.94 4.00
CA LYS A 45 14.40 19.63 4.39
C LYS A 45 15.87 19.72 4.78
N GLN A 46 16.71 20.41 4.01
CA GLN A 46 18.14 20.55 4.31
C GLN A 46 18.45 21.34 5.59
N PRO A 47 17.87 22.52 5.84
CA PRO A 47 18.12 23.22 7.09
C PRO A 47 17.49 22.54 8.31
N LEU A 48 16.33 21.87 8.15
CA LEU A 48 15.65 21.14 9.23
C LEU A 48 16.39 19.85 9.61
N SER A 49 17.03 19.17 8.66
CA SER A 49 17.83 17.97 8.96
C SER A 49 19.01 18.25 9.91
N ARG A 50 19.47 19.51 10.01
CA ARG A 50 20.50 19.91 10.98
C ARG A 50 19.96 20.01 12.43
N LEU A 51 18.65 20.08 12.59
CA LEU A 51 17.96 20.11 13.87
C LEU A 51 17.47 18.72 14.30
N GLU A 52 17.64 17.73 13.44
CA GLU A 52 17.31 16.35 13.75
C GLU A 52 18.19 15.83 14.89
N SER A 53 17.55 15.25 15.89
CA SER A 53 18.27 14.62 17.00
C SER A 53 19.00 13.38 16.51
N ALA A 54 20.26 13.21 16.92
CA ALA A 54 21.02 12.00 16.62
C ALA A 54 20.38 10.72 17.25
N THR A 55 19.46 10.91 18.20
CA THR A 55 18.73 9.82 18.83
C THR A 55 17.37 9.71 18.13
N LEU A 56 17.27 8.83 17.13
CA LEU A 56 16.02 8.51 16.47
C LEU A 56 15.04 7.90 17.47
N LEU A 57 13.80 8.40 17.48
CA LEU A 57 12.70 7.72 18.16
C LEU A 57 12.58 6.29 17.60
N GLU A 58 12.10 5.36 18.40
CA GLU A 58 11.96 3.96 17.97
C GLU A 58 11.09 3.82 16.70
N ALA A 59 10.09 4.69 16.59
CA ALA A 59 9.24 4.80 15.41
C ALA A 59 9.95 5.32 14.15
N ASP A 60 11.08 6.03 14.30
CA ASP A 60 11.83 6.63 13.18
C ASP A 60 13.08 5.84 12.77
N ARG A 61 13.30 4.69 13.43
CA ARG A 61 14.43 3.83 13.08
C ARG A 61 14.24 3.22 11.69
N PRO A 62 15.34 3.07 10.92
CA PRO A 62 15.29 2.38 9.65
C PRO A 62 14.72 0.96 9.81
N LEU A 63 13.76 0.61 8.95
CA LEU A 63 13.17 -0.73 8.89
C LEU A 63 14.15 -1.64 8.14
N ALA A 64 15.09 -2.22 8.85
CA ALA A 64 15.98 -3.22 8.28
C ALA A 64 15.21 -4.55 8.13
N ILE A 65 14.86 -4.90 6.92
CA ILE A 65 14.05 -6.10 6.60
C ILE A 65 14.87 -7.40 6.58
N GLY A 66 16.10 -7.37 7.09
CA GLY A 66 16.95 -8.56 7.11
C GLY A 66 17.27 -9.10 5.71
N GLN A 67 17.67 -10.37 5.66
CA GLN A 67 17.88 -11.06 4.38
C GLN A 67 16.61 -11.80 3.95
N VAL A 68 15.74 -11.13 3.20
CA VAL A 68 14.54 -11.73 2.60
C VAL A 68 14.70 -11.82 1.08
N ASP A 69 14.08 -12.82 0.48
CA ASP A 69 14.15 -13.08 -0.95
C ASP A 69 12.99 -12.38 -1.69
N ALA A 70 11.85 -12.19 -0.99
CA ALA A 70 10.68 -11.55 -1.55
C ALA A 70 9.96 -10.65 -0.51
N VAL A 71 9.25 -9.63 -1.02
CA VAL A 71 8.36 -8.77 -0.23
C VAL A 71 6.95 -8.79 -0.84
N VAL A 72 5.94 -8.91 0.01
CA VAL A 72 4.53 -8.83 -0.39
C VAL A 72 3.90 -7.60 0.25
N LEU A 73 3.48 -6.63 -0.56
CA LEU A 73 2.79 -5.42 -0.13
C LEU A 73 1.28 -5.60 -0.26
N GLY A 74 0.60 -5.65 0.89
CA GLY A 74 -0.81 -5.95 1.03
C GLY A 74 -1.04 -7.44 1.36
N LEU A 75 -1.47 -7.71 2.60
CA LEU A 75 -1.80 -9.05 3.10
C LEU A 75 -3.32 -9.27 3.17
N GLY A 76 -4.03 -8.84 2.13
CA GLY A 76 -5.42 -9.24 1.88
C GLY A 76 -5.50 -10.72 1.47
N GLN A 77 -6.64 -11.15 0.95
CA GLN A 77 -6.85 -12.56 0.57
C GLN A 77 -5.80 -13.05 -0.44
N ILE A 78 -5.56 -12.28 -1.50
CA ILE A 78 -4.60 -12.64 -2.55
C ILE A 78 -3.17 -12.54 -2.03
N GLY A 79 -2.82 -11.44 -1.37
CA GLY A 79 -1.48 -11.24 -0.85
C GLY A 79 -1.09 -12.27 0.21
N SER A 80 -2.00 -12.63 1.12
CA SER A 80 -1.75 -13.71 2.10
C SER A 80 -1.59 -15.07 1.42
N GLY A 81 -2.41 -15.37 0.41
CA GLY A 81 -2.28 -16.59 -0.38
C GLY A 81 -0.93 -16.67 -1.11
N ALA A 82 -0.53 -15.59 -1.76
CA ALA A 82 0.77 -15.49 -2.44
C ALA A 82 1.93 -15.60 -1.44
N TYR A 83 1.85 -14.90 -0.30
CA TYR A 83 2.83 -14.95 0.78
C TYR A 83 3.06 -16.38 1.27
N LEU A 84 1.97 -17.10 1.58
CA LEU A 84 2.06 -18.51 2.02
C LEU A 84 2.62 -19.41 0.93
N ARG A 85 2.20 -19.24 -0.31
CA ARG A 85 2.68 -20.04 -1.43
C ARG A 85 4.18 -19.86 -1.68
N LEU A 86 4.70 -18.64 -1.53
CA LEU A 86 6.14 -18.38 -1.66
C LEU A 86 6.94 -19.06 -0.55
N ILE A 87 6.44 -19.08 0.68
CA ILE A 87 7.11 -19.75 1.82
C ILE A 87 6.97 -21.27 1.69
N GLU A 88 5.75 -21.77 1.67
CA GLU A 88 5.46 -23.21 1.81
C GLU A 88 5.73 -23.98 0.50
N GLY A 89 5.48 -23.34 -0.64
CA GLY A 89 5.65 -23.98 -1.96
C GLY A 89 7.03 -23.79 -2.58
N HIS A 90 7.71 -22.68 -2.27
CA HIS A 90 8.98 -22.33 -2.88
C HIS A 90 10.14 -22.18 -1.88
N GLY A 91 9.88 -22.25 -0.56
CA GLY A 91 10.90 -22.17 0.48
C GLY A 91 11.59 -20.80 0.57
N LEU A 92 10.96 -19.74 0.08
CA LEU A 92 11.53 -18.39 0.10
C LEU A 92 11.35 -17.75 1.47
N ARG A 93 12.30 -16.88 1.85
CA ARG A 93 12.15 -15.98 3.00
C ARG A 93 11.37 -14.76 2.53
N VAL A 94 10.18 -14.56 3.06
CA VAL A 94 9.26 -13.55 2.58
C VAL A 94 8.89 -12.60 3.71
N LEU A 95 8.95 -11.29 3.45
CA LEU A 95 8.38 -10.27 4.32
C LEU A 95 7.00 -9.88 3.80
N GLY A 96 6.00 -9.97 4.64
CA GLY A 96 4.66 -9.43 4.36
C GLY A 96 4.51 -8.05 4.97
N VAL A 97 3.92 -7.11 4.24
CA VAL A 97 3.63 -5.74 4.72
C VAL A 97 2.16 -5.43 4.53
N ASP A 98 1.50 -4.95 5.56
CA ASP A 98 0.13 -4.41 5.50
C ASP A 98 -0.02 -3.30 6.54
N ASN A 99 -0.90 -2.33 6.29
CA ASN A 99 -1.20 -1.25 7.22
C ASN A 99 -2.28 -1.61 8.24
N ASN A 100 -2.94 -2.77 8.10
CA ASN A 100 -3.97 -3.24 9.01
C ASN A 100 -3.39 -4.29 9.98
N PRO A 101 -3.25 -3.97 11.29
CA PRO A 101 -2.74 -4.91 12.28
C PRO A 101 -3.57 -6.20 12.44
N GLU A 102 -4.88 -6.14 12.15
CA GLU A 102 -5.74 -7.31 12.21
C GLU A 102 -5.37 -8.37 11.17
N LYS A 103 -4.94 -7.95 9.98
CA LYS A 103 -4.45 -8.87 8.94
C LYS A 103 -3.08 -9.46 9.29
N LEU A 104 -2.27 -8.72 10.03
CA LEU A 104 -0.95 -9.18 10.47
C LEU A 104 -1.03 -10.17 11.65
N ALA A 105 -2.08 -10.08 12.47
CA ALA A 105 -2.22 -10.88 13.69
C ALA A 105 -2.10 -12.40 13.45
N PRO A 106 -2.78 -13.02 12.47
CA PRO A 106 -2.66 -14.46 12.23
C PRO A 106 -1.25 -14.86 11.73
N HIS A 107 -0.58 -13.97 11.00
CA HIS A 107 0.80 -14.22 10.56
C HIS A 107 1.78 -14.13 11.73
N ARG A 108 1.63 -13.12 12.59
CA ARG A 108 2.43 -12.97 13.83
C ARG A 108 2.25 -14.16 14.77
N ALA A 109 1.01 -14.64 14.93
CA ALA A 109 0.72 -15.83 15.74
C ALA A 109 1.39 -17.10 15.20
N ALA A 110 1.59 -17.18 13.89
CA ALA A 110 2.29 -18.27 13.22
C ALA A 110 3.81 -18.03 13.10
N HIS A 111 4.37 -17.05 13.82
CA HIS A 111 5.79 -16.68 13.79
C HIS A 111 6.34 -16.37 12.39
N ARG A 112 5.51 -15.77 11.54
CA ARG A 112 5.88 -15.38 10.17
C ARG A 112 6.40 -13.95 10.15
N ASP A 113 7.32 -13.66 9.24
CA ASP A 113 7.92 -12.33 9.09
C ASP A 113 6.93 -11.37 8.45
N VAL A 114 6.35 -10.50 9.28
CA VAL A 114 5.42 -9.46 8.83
C VAL A 114 5.73 -8.12 9.50
N LEU A 115 5.53 -7.07 8.75
CA LEU A 115 5.78 -5.69 9.14
C LEU A 115 4.50 -4.87 8.99
N GLU A 116 4.18 -4.08 9.99
CA GLU A 116 3.15 -3.06 9.89
C GLU A 116 3.71 -1.83 9.20
N GLY A 117 3.08 -1.44 8.08
CA GLY A 117 3.53 -0.30 7.29
C GLY A 117 2.54 0.03 6.18
N ASP A 118 2.50 1.31 5.83
CA ASP A 118 1.65 1.80 4.75
C ASP A 118 2.50 2.08 3.50
N ALA A 119 2.35 1.23 2.49
CA ALA A 119 3.06 1.39 1.21
C ALA A 119 2.58 2.61 0.39
N VAL A 120 1.57 3.35 0.86
CA VAL A 120 1.14 4.63 0.27
C VAL A 120 1.83 5.81 0.96
N ASP A 121 2.40 5.59 2.14
CA ASP A 121 3.12 6.62 2.89
C ASP A 121 4.58 6.74 2.42
N SER A 122 5.02 7.97 2.15
CA SER A 122 6.41 8.27 1.80
C SER A 122 7.39 7.95 2.92
N ASP A 123 7.00 8.16 4.18
CA ASP A 123 7.85 7.91 5.36
C ASP A 123 8.15 6.42 5.51
N PHE A 124 7.20 5.54 5.16
CA PHE A 124 7.45 4.10 5.10
C PHE A 124 8.61 3.77 4.14
N TRP A 125 8.60 4.37 2.95
CA TRP A 125 9.63 4.12 1.94
C TRP A 125 10.98 4.73 2.30
N ASP A 126 11.00 5.84 3.02
CA ASP A 126 12.23 6.47 3.49
C ASP A 126 12.92 5.63 4.59
N LYS A 127 12.12 4.87 5.36
CA LYS A 127 12.61 3.95 6.40
C LYS A 127 12.92 2.54 5.88
N LEU A 128 12.24 2.11 4.81
CA LEU A 128 12.39 0.77 4.25
C LEU A 128 13.71 0.63 3.48
N ILE A 129 14.65 -0.10 4.05
CA ILE A 129 15.91 -0.44 3.38
C ILE A 129 15.74 -1.78 2.66
N LEU A 130 15.48 -1.72 1.36
CA LEU A 130 15.50 -2.90 0.49
C LEU A 130 16.96 -3.34 0.30
N THR A 131 17.28 -4.53 0.79
CA THR A 131 18.60 -5.12 0.60
C THR A 131 18.72 -5.77 -0.79
N ASP A 132 19.93 -5.96 -1.27
CA ASP A 132 20.19 -6.66 -2.56
C ASP A 132 19.70 -8.11 -2.58
N SER A 133 19.34 -8.67 -1.44
CA SER A 133 18.75 -10.01 -1.33
C SER A 133 17.32 -10.07 -1.88
N VAL A 134 16.58 -8.96 -1.85
CA VAL A 134 15.21 -8.91 -2.35
C VAL A 134 15.22 -9.01 -3.88
N LYS A 135 14.68 -10.10 -4.40
CA LYS A 135 14.60 -10.36 -5.85
C LYS A 135 13.20 -10.18 -6.41
N LEU A 136 12.18 -10.25 -5.55
CA LEU A 136 10.78 -10.22 -5.94
C LEU A 136 9.98 -9.28 -5.04
N VAL A 137 9.15 -8.43 -5.61
CA VAL A 137 8.15 -7.66 -4.89
C VAL A 137 6.78 -7.92 -5.52
N LEU A 138 5.82 -8.33 -4.69
CA LEU A 138 4.43 -8.52 -5.08
C LEU A 138 3.60 -7.34 -4.56
N LEU A 139 2.94 -6.63 -5.45
CA LEU A 139 2.00 -5.55 -5.15
C LEU A 139 0.59 -6.14 -5.13
N ALA A 140 0.09 -6.46 -3.94
CA ALA A 140 -1.17 -7.16 -3.72
C ALA A 140 -2.19 -6.31 -2.93
N MET A 141 -2.05 -5.00 -2.99
CA MET A 141 -3.00 -4.08 -2.34
C MET A 141 -4.33 -4.05 -3.11
N PRO A 142 -5.47 -3.90 -2.43
CA PRO A 142 -6.79 -3.95 -3.07
C PRO A 142 -7.05 -2.76 -4.00
N GLY A 143 -6.38 -1.62 -3.76
CA GLY A 143 -6.57 -0.39 -4.52
C GLY A 143 -5.51 -0.20 -5.60
N HIS A 144 -5.93 0.04 -6.85
CA HIS A 144 -5.03 0.35 -7.97
C HIS A 144 -4.05 1.49 -7.67
N ALA A 145 -4.54 2.58 -7.07
CA ALA A 145 -3.73 3.74 -6.71
C ALA A 145 -2.57 3.38 -5.76
N GLY A 146 -2.80 2.47 -4.81
CA GLY A 146 -1.76 1.97 -3.90
C GLY A 146 -0.67 1.20 -4.64
N ASN A 147 -1.05 0.28 -5.52
CA ASN A 147 -0.11 -0.49 -6.34
C ASN A 147 0.70 0.43 -7.29
N VAL A 148 0.06 1.44 -7.89
CA VAL A 148 0.73 2.46 -8.72
C VAL A 148 1.73 3.26 -7.90
N HIS A 149 1.35 3.70 -6.70
CA HIS A 149 2.24 4.48 -5.81
C HIS A 149 3.46 3.64 -5.42
N ALA A 150 3.26 2.44 -4.91
CA ALA A 150 4.34 1.54 -4.52
C ALA A 150 5.29 1.20 -5.68
N LEU A 151 4.75 0.95 -6.88
CA LEU A 151 5.55 0.71 -8.08
C LEU A 151 6.44 1.91 -8.42
N LYS A 152 5.89 3.13 -8.38
CA LYS A 152 6.66 4.36 -8.60
C LYS A 152 7.78 4.51 -7.56
N GLN A 153 7.50 4.26 -6.29
CA GLN A 153 8.50 4.32 -5.22
C GLN A 153 9.63 3.32 -5.43
N LEU A 154 9.32 2.07 -5.80
CA LEU A 154 10.31 1.05 -6.11
C LEU A 154 11.20 1.46 -7.30
N ARG A 155 10.62 1.97 -8.38
CA ARG A 155 11.38 2.41 -9.56
C ARG A 155 12.18 3.67 -9.29
N HIS A 156 11.66 4.62 -8.51
CA HIS A 156 12.41 5.81 -8.10
C HIS A 156 13.66 5.47 -7.27
N ARG A 157 13.58 4.41 -6.45
CA ARG A 157 14.70 3.87 -5.67
C ARG A 157 15.59 2.90 -6.45
N ALA A 158 15.42 2.83 -7.76
CA ALA A 158 16.20 1.97 -8.67
C ALA A 158 16.16 0.47 -8.29
N PHE A 159 15.05 0.00 -7.70
CA PHE A 159 14.89 -1.42 -7.42
C PHE A 159 14.97 -2.23 -8.71
N ALA A 160 15.99 -3.08 -8.79
CA ALA A 160 16.30 -3.86 -9.99
C ALA A 160 15.62 -5.23 -10.04
N GLY A 161 15.00 -5.66 -8.93
CA GLY A 161 14.31 -6.94 -8.84
C GLY A 161 13.01 -6.98 -9.64
N HIS A 162 12.40 -8.15 -9.67
CA HIS A 162 11.14 -8.40 -10.35
C HIS A 162 9.98 -7.82 -9.56
N ILE A 163 9.08 -7.08 -10.22
CA ILE A 163 7.87 -6.52 -9.62
C ILE A 163 6.67 -7.09 -10.34
N ALA A 164 5.83 -7.81 -9.61
CA ALA A 164 4.53 -8.28 -10.07
C ALA A 164 3.41 -7.57 -9.32
N ALA A 165 2.34 -7.21 -10.01
CA ALA A 165 1.22 -6.49 -9.43
C ALA A 165 -0.11 -7.12 -9.79
N ILE A 166 -1.07 -7.06 -8.88
CA ILE A 166 -2.46 -7.44 -9.18
C ILE A 166 -3.24 -6.23 -9.67
N VAL A 167 -4.21 -6.49 -10.55
CA VAL A 167 -5.24 -5.54 -10.98
C VAL A 167 -6.61 -6.19 -10.93
N ASN A 168 -7.64 -5.37 -10.72
CA ASN A 168 -9.03 -5.81 -10.72
C ASN A 168 -9.70 -5.59 -12.08
N TYR A 169 -9.20 -4.63 -12.88
CA TYR A 169 -9.79 -4.24 -14.15
C TYR A 169 -8.77 -4.29 -15.29
N PRO A 170 -9.15 -4.72 -16.49
CA PRO A 170 -8.25 -4.87 -17.64
C PRO A 170 -7.55 -3.57 -18.04
N GLU A 171 -8.22 -2.42 -17.91
CA GLU A 171 -7.68 -1.10 -18.25
C GLU A 171 -6.49 -0.68 -17.37
N GLU A 172 -6.37 -1.25 -16.18
CA GLU A 172 -5.28 -0.98 -15.23
C GLU A 172 -3.96 -1.65 -15.63
N VAL A 173 -4.02 -2.73 -16.42
CA VAL A 173 -2.85 -3.52 -16.84
C VAL A 173 -1.84 -2.67 -17.59
N ALA A 174 -2.31 -1.89 -18.57
CA ALA A 174 -1.44 -1.06 -19.38
C ALA A 174 -0.69 -0.02 -18.56
N VAL A 175 -1.36 0.57 -17.57
CA VAL A 175 -0.77 1.59 -16.68
C VAL A 175 0.38 1.02 -15.87
N LEU A 176 0.19 -0.13 -15.20
CA LEU A 176 1.24 -0.73 -14.38
C LEU A 176 2.42 -1.22 -15.22
N ARG A 177 2.17 -1.77 -16.40
CA ARG A 177 3.25 -2.16 -17.34
C ARG A 177 4.06 -0.97 -17.80
N GLN A 178 3.43 0.14 -18.16
CA GLN A 178 4.12 1.39 -18.57
C GLN A 178 4.95 1.97 -17.42
N LEU A 179 4.51 1.83 -16.18
CA LEU A 179 5.25 2.25 -14.99
C LEU A 179 6.38 1.29 -14.61
N GLY A 180 6.53 0.17 -15.32
CA GLY A 180 7.65 -0.75 -15.16
C GLY A 180 7.35 -1.98 -14.29
N ALA A 181 6.08 -2.37 -14.08
CA ALA A 181 5.78 -3.70 -13.58
C ALA A 181 6.24 -4.76 -14.57
N ASN A 182 6.92 -5.80 -14.10
CA ASN A 182 7.39 -6.90 -14.93
C ASN A 182 6.22 -7.81 -15.29
N ASP A 183 5.37 -8.13 -14.31
CA ASP A 183 4.14 -8.89 -14.50
C ASP A 183 2.95 -8.15 -13.92
N VAL A 184 1.81 -8.29 -14.58
CA VAL A 184 0.53 -7.77 -14.10
C VAL A 184 -0.50 -8.88 -14.23
N PHE A 185 -1.09 -9.26 -13.09
CA PHE A 185 -2.03 -10.35 -12.93
C PHE A 185 -3.46 -9.79 -12.79
N HIS A 186 -4.33 -10.13 -13.74
CA HIS A 186 -5.74 -9.74 -13.68
C HIS A 186 -6.53 -10.77 -12.86
N VAL A 187 -6.88 -10.40 -11.63
CA VAL A 187 -7.38 -11.31 -10.60
C VAL A 187 -8.63 -12.06 -11.04
N TYR A 188 -9.62 -11.35 -11.56
CA TYR A 188 -10.92 -11.96 -11.90
C TYR A 188 -10.87 -12.83 -13.15
N ASP A 189 -10.07 -12.48 -14.13
CA ASP A 189 -9.91 -13.23 -15.36
C ASP A 189 -9.20 -14.57 -15.09
N GLU A 190 -8.09 -14.51 -14.39
CA GLU A 190 -7.31 -15.69 -14.02
C GLU A 190 -8.09 -16.61 -13.07
N ALA A 191 -8.79 -16.02 -12.08
CA ALA A 191 -9.64 -16.80 -11.18
C ALA A 191 -10.80 -17.47 -11.94
N GLY A 192 -11.42 -16.76 -12.88
CA GLY A 192 -12.48 -17.31 -13.73
C GLY A 192 -12.00 -18.47 -14.60
N THR A 193 -10.84 -18.32 -15.22
CA THR A 193 -10.21 -19.36 -16.03
C THR A 193 -9.88 -20.59 -15.18
N ALA A 194 -9.18 -20.41 -14.05
CA ALA A 194 -8.84 -21.50 -13.16
C ALA A 194 -10.07 -22.23 -12.60
N PHE A 195 -11.13 -21.47 -12.25
CA PHE A 195 -12.38 -22.05 -11.77
C PHE A 195 -13.06 -22.94 -12.83
N ALA A 196 -13.10 -22.47 -14.09
CA ALA A 196 -13.70 -23.25 -15.19
C ALA A 196 -12.91 -24.53 -15.47
N ASP A 197 -11.59 -24.44 -15.50
CA ASP A 197 -10.70 -25.60 -15.74
C ASP A 197 -10.80 -26.63 -14.62
N ASP A 198 -10.80 -26.20 -13.36
CA ASP A 198 -10.97 -27.09 -12.21
C ASP A 198 -12.34 -27.77 -12.18
N ALA A 199 -13.39 -27.02 -12.48
CA ALA A 199 -14.75 -27.54 -12.53
C ALA A 199 -14.88 -28.63 -13.61
N LEU A 200 -14.32 -28.40 -14.81
CA LEU A 200 -14.33 -29.36 -15.91
C LEU A 200 -13.50 -30.62 -15.58
N ALA A 201 -12.32 -30.44 -15.00
CA ALA A 201 -11.48 -31.55 -14.57
C ALA A 201 -12.15 -32.43 -13.52
N ASN A 202 -12.86 -31.83 -12.56
CA ASN A 202 -13.60 -32.56 -11.54
C ASN A 202 -14.83 -33.29 -12.13
N ALA A 203 -15.60 -32.66 -13.02
CA ALA A 203 -16.72 -33.28 -13.71
C ALA A 203 -16.28 -34.50 -14.51
N SER A 204 -15.16 -34.41 -15.22
CA SER A 204 -14.60 -35.51 -16.01
C SER A 204 -14.15 -36.70 -15.14
N ARG A 205 -13.58 -36.45 -13.94
CA ARG A 205 -13.21 -37.49 -12.98
C ARG A 205 -14.43 -38.25 -12.46
N VAL A 206 -15.53 -37.54 -12.16
CA VAL A 206 -16.77 -38.15 -11.67
C VAL A 206 -17.40 -39.02 -12.76
N ALA A 207 -17.45 -38.52 -14.02
CA ALA A 207 -17.98 -39.27 -15.15
C ALA A 207 -17.17 -40.54 -15.44
N GLY A 208 -15.84 -40.48 -15.34
CA GLY A 208 -14.96 -41.63 -15.52
C GLY A 208 -15.10 -42.71 -14.41
N ALA A 209 -15.34 -42.27 -13.18
CA ALA A 209 -15.57 -43.18 -12.05
C ALA A 209 -16.89 -43.95 -12.14
N SER A 210 -17.95 -43.29 -12.69
CA SER A 210 -19.27 -43.91 -12.88
C SER A 210 -19.33 -44.87 -14.08
N ALA A 211 -18.38 -44.80 -15.03
CA ALA A 211 -18.30 -45.68 -16.19
C ALA A 211 -17.53 -46.99 -15.93
N SER A 212 -16.88 -47.10 -14.77
CA SER A 212 -16.05 -48.27 -14.39
C SER A 212 -16.71 -49.19 -13.34
N THR A 213 -17.99 -48.97 -13.02
CA THR A 213 -18.80 -49.83 -12.13
C THR A 213 -19.88 -50.54 -12.93
#